data_b353fbc8bbf988218ce3ef86c836f19b
#
_entry.id   b353fbc8bbf988218ce3ef86c836f19b
#
_cell.length_a   1.000
_cell.length_b   1.000
_cell.length_c   1.000
_cell.angle_alpha   90.00
_cell.angle_beta   90.00
_cell.angle_gamma   90.00
#
_symmetry.space_group_name_H-M   'P 1'
#
loop_
_entity.id
_entity.type
_entity.pdbx_description
1 polymer ?
#
loop_
_entity_poly.entity_id
_entity_poly.type
_entity_poly.pdbx_seq_one_letter_code
_entity_poly.pdbx_strand_id
1 'polypeptide(L)'
;HSQMLKKRSQGDLLYLHNKNKSFIDKKTEFTFEYPLNEFGANNCKSCNNQQAKLKILTLGDSFTFGMGAPSNKSWPDQLDSIISINKKDNVAVCNIATSGTDPIYMLDIFRNKFNELYQPNILLVSINDSDINDIITRGGMNRYQGGGPLVKKPNWLPLYASSMIFRLFKLTFNDIDPNLLIEKDKIDELNIQAFDALFETMLQFKTEAYIHNQKLIFIYNPNYQEYLYDYKSLMDI
;
A
#
# COMPACT_ATOMS: atom_id res chain seq x y z
N HIS A 1 8.46 -11.30 -9.50
CA HIS A 1 7.21 -10.81 -8.88
C HIS A 1 6.10 -11.86 -8.83
N SER A 2 5.90 -12.70 -9.87
CA SER A 2 4.78 -13.65 -9.93
C SER A 2 4.84 -14.84 -8.96
N GLN A 3 6.01 -15.15 -8.40
CA GLN A 3 6.17 -16.28 -7.47
C GLN A 3 5.83 -15.96 -6.02
N MET A 4 5.60 -14.70 -5.68
CA MET A 4 5.46 -14.23 -4.30
C MET A 4 4.01 -14.07 -3.85
N LEU A 5 3.09 -13.93 -4.78
CA LEU A 5 1.69 -13.64 -4.46
C LEU A 5 0.85 -14.88 -4.73
N LYS A 6 0.23 -15.44 -3.71
CA LYS A 6 -0.70 -16.54 -3.86
C LYS A 6 -2.07 -15.98 -4.20
N LYS A 7 -2.52 -16.18 -5.45
CA LYS A 7 -3.90 -15.87 -5.86
C LYS A 7 -4.83 -16.81 -5.11
N ARG A 8 -5.77 -16.29 -4.33
CA ARG A 8 -6.85 -17.09 -3.79
C ARG A 8 -7.84 -17.47 -4.90
N SER A 9 -8.44 -18.63 -4.77
CA SER A 9 -9.44 -19.15 -5.70
C SER A 9 -10.70 -18.29 -5.70
N GLN A 10 -11.27 -18.12 -6.87
CA GLN A 10 -12.59 -17.56 -7.20
C GLN A 10 -13.19 -16.56 -6.21
N GLY A 11 -13.03 -15.26 -6.51
CA GLY A 11 -13.67 -14.15 -5.79
C GLY A 11 -12.77 -13.38 -4.83
N ASP A 12 -11.73 -13.98 -4.28
CA ASP A 12 -10.80 -13.34 -3.36
C ASP A 12 -9.58 -12.78 -4.10
N LEU A 13 -9.52 -11.48 -4.26
CA LEU A 13 -8.35 -10.78 -4.80
C LEU A 13 -7.24 -10.54 -3.76
N LEU A 14 -7.25 -11.28 -2.66
CA LEU A 14 -6.27 -11.15 -1.59
C LEU A 14 -4.92 -11.74 -2.02
N TYR A 15 -4.01 -10.87 -2.39
CA TYR A 15 -2.62 -11.20 -2.63
C TYR A 15 -1.84 -11.06 -1.32
N LEU A 16 -1.49 -12.17 -0.70
CA LEU A 16 -0.57 -12.18 0.44
C LEU A 16 0.72 -12.88 0.03
N HIS A 17 1.82 -12.43 0.59
CA HIS A 17 3.09 -13.15 0.45
C HIS A 17 2.98 -14.56 1.05
N ASN A 18 3.85 -15.45 0.61
CA ASN A 18 3.93 -16.79 1.18
C ASN A 18 4.31 -16.73 2.65
N LYS A 19 3.50 -17.37 3.50
CA LYS A 19 3.71 -17.40 4.95
C LYS A 19 5.03 -18.06 5.32
N ASN A 20 5.67 -17.56 6.38
CA ASN A 20 6.89 -18.15 6.97
C ASN A 20 8.02 -18.36 5.94
N LYS A 21 8.11 -17.50 4.94
CA LYS A 21 9.18 -17.49 3.94
C LYS A 21 9.85 -16.14 3.92
N SER A 22 11.07 -16.10 3.42
CA SER A 22 11.71 -14.83 3.12
C SER A 22 11.36 -14.36 1.72
N PHE A 23 11.27 -13.06 1.58
CA PHE A 23 11.22 -12.37 0.31
C PHE A 23 12.54 -11.64 0.10
N ILE A 24 13.19 -11.86 -1.05
CA ILE A 24 14.42 -11.16 -1.41
C ILE A 24 14.08 -10.11 -2.46
N ASP A 25 14.28 -8.83 -2.12
CA ASP A 25 14.24 -7.74 -3.08
C ASP A 25 15.67 -7.36 -3.49
N LYS A 26 15.95 -7.63 -4.76
CA LYS A 26 17.26 -7.36 -5.37
C LYS A 26 17.11 -6.25 -6.39
N LYS A 27 17.76 -5.13 -6.12
CA LYS A 27 17.89 -3.97 -7.03
C LYS A 27 19.36 -3.74 -7.34
N THR A 28 19.64 -2.77 -8.22
CA THR A 28 21.01 -2.38 -8.54
C THR A 28 21.76 -1.84 -7.32
N GLU A 29 21.02 -1.10 -6.47
CA GLU A 29 21.60 -0.35 -5.34
C GLU A 29 21.59 -1.15 -4.05
N PHE A 30 20.71 -2.17 -3.92
CA PHE A 30 20.58 -2.95 -2.68
C PHE A 30 20.08 -4.36 -2.93
N THR A 31 20.30 -5.21 -1.93
CA THR A 31 19.67 -6.52 -1.82
C THR A 31 19.25 -6.71 -0.37
N PHE A 32 17.95 -6.79 -0.12
CA PHE A 32 17.42 -7.01 1.21
C PHE A 32 16.55 -8.26 1.24
N GLU A 33 16.62 -8.97 2.36
CA GLU A 33 15.78 -10.10 2.67
C GLU A 33 14.77 -9.68 3.75
N TYR A 34 13.49 -9.90 3.47
CA TYR A 34 12.39 -9.61 4.38
C TYR A 34 11.81 -10.92 4.88
N PRO A 35 12.03 -11.27 6.15
CA PRO A 35 11.36 -12.42 6.75
C PRO A 35 9.87 -12.12 6.89
N LEU A 36 9.05 -13.07 6.46
CA LEU A 36 7.60 -12.94 6.52
C LEU A 36 7.06 -13.83 7.65
N ASN A 37 6.10 -13.29 8.38
CA ASN A 37 5.44 -14.01 9.47
C ASN A 37 4.40 -15.03 8.97
N GLU A 38 3.71 -15.67 9.90
CA GLU A 38 2.64 -16.62 9.60
C GLU A 38 1.46 -16.01 8.82
N PHE A 39 1.36 -14.70 8.76
CA PHE A 39 0.33 -13.99 7.99
C PHE A 39 0.81 -13.63 6.57
N GLY A 40 2.09 -13.82 6.27
CA GLY A 40 2.72 -13.38 5.02
C GLY A 40 3.01 -11.87 5.01
N ALA A 41 3.12 -11.26 6.17
CA ALA A 41 3.44 -9.85 6.37
C ALA A 41 4.88 -9.68 6.84
N ASN A 42 5.45 -8.50 6.65
CA ASN A 42 6.77 -8.16 7.18
C ASN A 42 6.73 -8.21 8.72
N ASN A 43 7.74 -8.80 9.32
CA ASN A 43 7.66 -9.25 10.71
C ASN A 43 8.12 -8.18 11.70
N CYS A 44 7.19 -7.38 12.24
CA CYS A 44 7.45 -6.71 13.51
C CYS A 44 7.59 -7.76 14.63
N LYS A 45 8.58 -7.59 15.49
CA LYS A 45 8.92 -8.57 16.54
C LYS A 45 7.76 -8.86 17.49
N SER A 46 6.98 -7.83 17.81
CA SER A 46 5.86 -7.95 18.75
C SER A 46 4.56 -8.44 18.13
N CYS A 47 4.47 -8.60 16.80
CA CYS A 47 3.25 -8.99 16.10
C CYS A 47 2.62 -10.27 16.66
N ASN A 48 3.45 -11.23 17.09
CA ASN A 48 3.00 -12.52 17.63
C ASN A 48 2.58 -12.45 19.10
N ASN A 49 2.71 -11.29 19.77
CA ASN A 49 2.27 -11.13 21.16
C ASN A 49 0.73 -11.01 21.24
N GLN A 50 0.05 -12.14 21.21
CA GLN A 50 -1.41 -12.20 21.30
C GLN A 50 -1.96 -11.76 22.68
N GLN A 51 -1.11 -11.72 23.70
CA GLN A 51 -1.48 -11.30 25.06
C GLN A 51 -1.33 -9.80 25.29
N ALA A 52 -0.84 -9.06 24.30
CA ALA A 52 -0.71 -7.61 24.40
C ALA A 52 -2.08 -6.97 24.68
N LYS A 53 -2.11 -6.05 25.64
CA LYS A 53 -3.32 -5.29 26.00
C LYS A 53 -3.67 -4.24 24.96
N LEU A 54 -2.67 -3.73 24.26
CA LEU A 54 -2.82 -2.76 23.18
C LEU A 54 -2.19 -3.32 21.92
N LYS A 55 -3.01 -3.53 20.90
CA LYS A 55 -2.60 -4.06 19.60
C LYS A 55 -2.73 -2.99 18.54
N ILE A 56 -1.64 -2.70 17.86
CA ILE A 56 -1.56 -1.73 16.77
C ILE A 56 -1.40 -2.52 15.47
N LEU A 57 -2.29 -2.27 14.51
CA LEU A 57 -2.19 -2.83 13.17
C LEU A 57 -1.81 -1.74 12.18
N THR A 58 -0.72 -1.94 11.44
CA THR A 58 -0.30 -1.02 10.38
C THR A 58 -0.67 -1.58 9.03
N LEU A 59 -1.33 -0.75 8.24
CA LEU A 59 -1.81 -1.01 6.90
C LEU A 59 -1.14 -0.01 5.96
N GLY A 60 -0.78 -0.46 4.77
CA GLY A 60 -0.12 0.37 3.77
C GLY A 60 0.43 -0.44 2.62
N ASP A 61 1.09 0.24 1.73
CA ASP A 61 1.73 -0.29 0.53
C ASP A 61 3.23 -0.62 0.76
N SER A 62 4.05 -0.44 -0.27
CA SER A 62 5.49 -0.68 -0.23
C SER A 62 6.24 0.22 0.77
N PHE A 63 5.77 1.44 1.01
CA PHE A 63 6.38 2.36 1.99
C PHE A 63 6.20 1.83 3.43
N THR A 64 5.02 1.36 3.74
CA THR A 64 4.73 0.77 5.05
C THR A 64 5.34 -0.63 5.20
N PHE A 65 5.37 -1.41 4.12
CA PHE A 65 6.09 -2.68 4.10
C PHE A 65 7.59 -2.48 4.38
N GLY A 66 8.16 -1.35 3.99
CA GLY A 66 9.59 -1.03 4.16
C GLY A 66 10.44 -1.48 2.98
N MET A 67 9.89 -1.49 1.75
CA MET A 67 10.67 -1.79 0.54
C MET A 67 11.83 -0.81 0.39
N GLY A 68 13.03 -1.34 0.15
CA GLY A 68 14.25 -0.53 0.05
C GLY A 68 14.91 -0.19 1.40
N ALA A 69 14.32 -0.57 2.52
CA ALA A 69 14.95 -0.50 3.83
C ALA A 69 15.47 -1.88 4.26
N PRO A 70 16.55 -1.97 5.02
CA PRO A 70 16.97 -3.24 5.63
C PRO A 70 15.84 -3.83 6.48
N SER A 71 15.83 -5.16 6.61
CA SER A 71 14.90 -5.85 7.51
C SER A 71 14.93 -5.24 8.91
N ASN A 72 13.80 -5.12 9.55
CA ASN A 72 13.57 -4.46 10.85
C ASN A 72 13.87 -2.95 10.88
N LYS A 73 13.83 -2.27 9.74
CA LYS A 73 14.05 -0.83 9.61
C LYS A 73 12.87 -0.10 8.97
N SER A 74 11.79 -0.77 8.64
CA SER A 74 10.56 -0.10 8.24
C SER A 74 10.04 0.81 9.37
N TRP A 75 9.23 1.80 9.05
CA TRP A 75 8.69 2.67 10.09
C TRP A 75 7.82 1.92 11.13
N PRO A 76 7.05 0.88 10.78
CA PRO A 76 6.37 0.05 11.78
C PRO A 76 7.36 -0.69 12.71
N ASP A 77 8.49 -1.17 12.18
CA ASP A 77 9.54 -1.79 13.00
C ASP A 77 10.19 -0.79 13.96
N GLN A 78 10.40 0.46 13.51
CA GLN A 78 10.91 1.53 14.37
C GLN A 78 9.89 1.88 15.48
N LEU A 79 8.60 1.96 15.13
CA LEU A 79 7.53 2.17 16.10
C LEU A 79 7.52 1.06 17.16
N ASP A 80 7.59 -0.21 16.73
CA ASP A 80 7.67 -1.37 17.62
C ASP A 80 8.89 -1.29 18.54
N SER A 81 10.05 -0.92 17.99
CA SER A 81 11.29 -0.77 18.73
C SER A 81 11.22 0.36 19.78
N ILE A 82 10.68 1.52 19.41
CA ILE A 82 10.51 2.67 20.33
C ILE A 82 9.58 2.31 21.49
N ILE A 83 8.48 1.65 21.19
CA ILE A 83 7.53 1.19 22.21
C ILE A 83 8.18 0.21 23.17
N SER A 84 8.95 -0.75 22.64
CA SER A 84 9.66 -1.78 23.42
C SER A 84 10.73 -1.18 24.33
N ILE A 85 11.51 -0.19 23.84
CA ILE A 85 12.54 0.49 24.64
C ILE A 85 11.91 1.19 25.85
N ASN A 86 10.73 1.76 25.68
CA ASN A 86 10.01 2.44 26.77
C ASN A 86 9.31 1.47 27.75
N LYS A 87 9.66 0.17 27.71
CA LYS A 87 9.16 -0.89 28.59
C LYS A 87 7.62 -1.00 28.60
N LYS A 88 7.00 -0.75 27.47
CA LYS A 88 5.55 -0.95 27.28
C LYS A 88 5.29 -2.38 26.79
N ASP A 89 5.63 -3.37 27.61
CA ASP A 89 5.55 -4.80 27.29
C ASP A 89 4.14 -5.28 26.93
N ASN A 90 3.14 -4.44 27.16
CA ASN A 90 1.74 -4.75 26.86
C ASN A 90 1.24 -4.19 25.50
N VAL A 91 2.15 -3.74 24.65
CA VAL A 91 1.83 -3.22 23.32
C VAL A 91 2.42 -4.12 22.25
N ALA A 92 1.66 -4.45 21.23
CA ALA A 92 2.12 -5.17 20.06
C ALA A 92 1.85 -4.36 18.80
N VAL A 93 2.82 -4.33 17.89
CA VAL A 93 2.69 -3.72 16.56
C VAL A 93 2.73 -4.83 15.52
N CYS A 94 1.77 -4.87 14.63
CA CYS A 94 1.74 -5.81 13.51
C CYS A 94 1.67 -5.07 12.17
N ASN A 95 2.67 -5.28 11.34
CA ASN A 95 2.72 -4.72 10.00
C ASN A 95 2.15 -5.74 9.00
N ILE A 96 1.00 -5.43 8.39
CA ILE A 96 0.39 -6.25 7.34
C ILE A 96 0.41 -5.56 5.97
N ALA A 97 1.17 -4.50 5.87
CA ALA A 97 1.36 -3.81 4.60
C ALA A 97 1.89 -4.76 3.51
N THR A 98 1.49 -4.53 2.29
CA THR A 98 1.87 -5.35 1.15
C THR A 98 2.31 -4.45 0.00
N SER A 99 3.52 -4.68 -0.52
CA SER A 99 4.04 -3.90 -1.64
C SER A 99 3.11 -3.98 -2.85
N GLY A 100 2.85 -2.82 -3.44
CA GLY A 100 2.06 -2.72 -4.66
C GLY A 100 0.56 -2.87 -4.42
N THR A 101 0.05 -2.40 -3.30
CA THR A 101 -1.37 -2.35 -2.97
C THR A 101 -1.85 -0.91 -2.80
N ASP A 102 -3.14 -0.72 -2.73
CA ASP A 102 -3.81 0.55 -2.52
C ASP A 102 -4.75 0.46 -1.31
N PRO A 103 -5.28 1.58 -0.79
CA PRO A 103 -6.14 1.60 0.39
C PRO A 103 -7.41 0.74 0.29
N ILE A 104 -7.95 0.56 -0.93
CA ILE A 104 -9.13 -0.30 -1.15
C ILE A 104 -8.78 -1.76 -0.85
N TYR A 105 -7.60 -2.21 -1.31
CA TYR A 105 -7.10 -3.54 -1.01
C TYR A 105 -6.80 -3.71 0.48
N MET A 106 -6.23 -2.67 1.12
CA MET A 106 -5.96 -2.70 2.55
C MET A 106 -7.23 -2.85 3.38
N LEU A 107 -8.30 -2.16 2.99
CA LEU A 107 -9.60 -2.26 3.63
C LEU A 107 -10.18 -3.68 3.48
N ASP A 108 -10.08 -4.25 2.30
CA ASP A 108 -10.57 -5.61 2.03
C ASP A 108 -9.83 -6.67 2.86
N ILE A 109 -8.49 -6.60 2.91
CA ILE A 109 -7.69 -7.48 3.78
C ILE A 109 -8.07 -7.31 5.25
N PHE A 110 -8.22 -6.07 5.70
CA PHE A 110 -8.56 -5.79 7.07
C PHE A 110 -9.91 -6.41 7.44
N ARG A 111 -10.96 -6.13 6.67
CA ARG A 111 -12.31 -6.65 6.90
C ARG A 111 -12.37 -8.17 6.91
N ASN A 112 -11.83 -8.77 5.87
CA ASN A 112 -12.03 -10.19 5.62
C ASN A 112 -11.08 -11.10 6.39
N LYS A 113 -10.08 -10.52 7.07
CA LYS A 113 -9.09 -11.36 7.74
C LYS A 113 -8.55 -10.79 9.04
N PHE A 114 -7.94 -9.59 8.99
CA PHE A 114 -7.12 -9.17 10.11
C PHE A 114 -7.90 -8.53 11.24
N ASN A 115 -9.09 -8.02 10.98
CA ASN A 115 -9.95 -7.51 12.04
C ASN A 115 -10.30 -8.60 13.04
N GLU A 116 -10.75 -9.77 12.57
CA GLU A 116 -11.08 -10.90 13.43
C GLU A 116 -9.83 -11.59 13.98
N LEU A 117 -8.83 -11.81 13.13
CA LEU A 117 -7.64 -12.59 13.48
C LEU A 117 -6.74 -11.89 14.49
N TYR A 118 -6.54 -10.56 14.35
CA TYR A 118 -5.64 -9.80 15.19
C TYR A 118 -6.34 -8.99 16.27
N GLN A 119 -7.58 -8.57 16.02
CA GLN A 119 -8.41 -7.75 16.92
C GLN A 119 -7.66 -6.49 17.39
N PRO A 120 -7.25 -5.60 16.48
CA PRO A 120 -6.47 -4.42 16.84
C PRO A 120 -7.28 -3.42 17.65
N ASN A 121 -6.61 -2.71 18.56
CA ASN A 121 -7.19 -1.56 19.26
C ASN A 121 -6.96 -0.26 18.47
N ILE A 122 -5.86 -0.21 17.70
CA ILE A 122 -5.47 0.94 16.88
C ILE A 122 -5.17 0.48 15.46
N LEU A 123 -5.77 1.17 14.49
CA LEU A 123 -5.45 1.04 13.08
C LEU A 123 -4.61 2.23 12.65
N LEU A 124 -3.43 1.98 12.09
CA LEU A 124 -2.61 2.98 11.42
C LEU A 124 -2.67 2.69 9.92
N VAL A 125 -3.37 3.52 9.17
CA VAL A 125 -3.53 3.39 7.73
C VAL A 125 -2.65 4.43 7.05
N SER A 126 -1.64 3.96 6.35
CA SER A 126 -0.71 4.82 5.61
C SER A 126 -1.20 5.04 4.20
N ILE A 127 -1.20 6.29 3.78
CA ILE A 127 -1.61 6.77 2.47
C ILE A 127 -0.48 7.61 1.88
N ASN A 128 -0.30 7.56 0.59
CA ASN A 128 0.65 8.38 -0.15
C ASN A 128 0.10 8.77 -1.54
N ASP A 129 0.82 9.61 -2.26
CA ASP A 129 0.41 10.11 -3.58
C ASP A 129 0.32 9.01 -4.65
N SER A 130 1.10 7.93 -4.52
CA SER A 130 1.04 6.81 -5.47
C SER A 130 -0.27 6.03 -5.41
N ASP A 131 -1.02 6.13 -4.30
CA ASP A 131 -2.29 5.41 -4.12
C ASP A 131 -3.33 5.80 -5.18
N ILE A 132 -3.35 7.06 -5.61
CA ILE A 132 -4.23 7.53 -6.69
C ILE A 132 -3.92 6.79 -8.00
N ASN A 133 -2.64 6.74 -8.39
CA ASN A 133 -2.20 6.00 -9.57
C ASN A 133 -2.46 4.50 -9.45
N ASP A 134 -2.30 3.95 -8.26
CA ASP A 134 -2.55 2.55 -7.99
C ASP A 134 -4.05 2.21 -8.08
N ILE A 135 -4.94 3.07 -7.61
CA ILE A 135 -6.39 2.92 -7.79
C ILE A 135 -6.75 2.95 -9.28
N ILE A 136 -6.22 3.91 -10.05
CA ILE A 136 -6.46 4.03 -11.49
C ILE A 136 -5.98 2.78 -12.22
N THR A 137 -4.75 2.35 -11.98
CA THR A 137 -4.11 1.25 -12.71
C THR A 137 -4.60 -0.13 -12.30
N ARG A 138 -5.20 -0.25 -11.12
CA ARG A 138 -5.72 -1.54 -10.60
C ARG A 138 -7.23 -1.66 -10.66
N GLY A 139 -7.92 -0.56 -10.95
CA GLY A 139 -9.37 -0.55 -11.16
C GLY A 139 -10.19 -0.29 -9.91
N GLY A 140 -9.59 0.14 -8.81
CA GLY A 140 -10.32 0.49 -7.60
C GLY A 140 -11.30 -0.61 -7.16
N MET A 141 -12.52 -0.25 -6.82
CA MET A 141 -13.58 -1.20 -6.45
C MET A 141 -14.02 -2.12 -7.59
N ASN A 142 -13.86 -1.70 -8.86
CA ASN A 142 -14.28 -2.49 -10.02
C ASN A 142 -13.60 -3.86 -10.09
N ARG A 143 -12.35 -3.98 -9.57
CA ARG A 143 -11.62 -5.26 -9.55
C ARG A 143 -12.32 -6.34 -8.72
N TYR A 144 -13.08 -5.96 -7.69
CA TYR A 144 -13.85 -6.89 -6.86
C TYR A 144 -15.18 -7.29 -7.49
N GLN A 145 -15.62 -6.53 -8.50
CA GLN A 145 -16.84 -6.77 -9.27
C GLN A 145 -16.57 -7.47 -10.61
N GLY A 146 -15.36 -8.05 -10.76
CA GLY A 146 -14.94 -8.70 -12.01
C GLY A 146 -14.49 -7.73 -13.11
N GLY A 147 -14.36 -6.44 -12.80
CA GLY A 147 -13.80 -5.42 -13.67
C GLY A 147 -12.28 -5.42 -13.70
N GLY A 148 -11.72 -4.57 -14.55
CA GLY A 148 -10.29 -4.37 -14.72
C GLY A 148 -9.83 -2.97 -14.35
N PRO A 149 -8.59 -2.60 -14.72
CA PRO A 149 -8.07 -1.25 -14.56
C PRO A 149 -9.03 -0.18 -15.11
N LEU A 150 -9.06 0.98 -14.49
CA LEU A 150 -9.81 2.13 -15.02
C LEU A 150 -9.25 2.59 -16.37
N VAL A 151 -7.94 2.34 -16.55
CA VAL A 151 -7.22 2.62 -17.80
C VAL A 151 -6.87 1.31 -18.50
N LYS A 152 -7.31 1.15 -19.73
CA LYS A 152 -6.89 0.04 -20.59
C LYS A 152 -5.50 0.31 -21.15
N LYS A 153 -4.62 -0.67 -21.06
CA LYS A 153 -3.30 -0.58 -21.71
C LYS A 153 -3.46 -0.35 -23.20
N PRO A 154 -2.77 0.67 -23.77
CA PRO A 154 -2.90 0.96 -25.20
C PRO A 154 -2.30 -0.16 -26.06
N ASN A 155 -2.89 -0.38 -27.24
CA ASN A 155 -2.43 -1.43 -28.17
C ASN A 155 -1.00 -1.25 -28.66
N TRP A 156 -0.48 -0.01 -28.61
CA TRP A 156 0.91 0.31 -28.98
C TRP A 156 1.93 0.07 -27.85
N LEU A 157 1.49 -0.36 -26.66
CA LEU A 157 2.38 -0.60 -25.53
C LEU A 157 3.58 -1.53 -25.83
N PRO A 158 3.43 -2.65 -26.58
CA PRO A 158 4.56 -3.50 -26.91
C PRO A 158 5.66 -2.76 -27.69
N LEU A 159 5.28 -1.88 -28.62
CA LEU A 159 6.23 -1.07 -29.40
C LEU A 159 6.87 0.01 -28.54
N TYR A 160 6.11 0.64 -27.65
CA TYR A 160 6.63 1.61 -26.67
C TYR A 160 7.65 0.96 -25.73
N ALA A 161 7.40 -0.26 -25.28
CA ALA A 161 8.30 -0.99 -24.39
C ALA A 161 9.61 -1.42 -25.09
N SER A 162 9.55 -1.78 -26.38
CA SER A 162 10.68 -2.34 -27.11
C SER A 162 11.50 -1.30 -27.91
N SER A 163 10.95 -0.12 -28.24
CA SER A 163 11.58 0.87 -29.08
C SER A 163 11.75 2.21 -28.36
N MET A 164 12.99 2.60 -28.13
CA MET A 164 13.33 3.92 -27.55
C MET A 164 12.89 5.08 -28.46
N ILE A 165 13.04 4.93 -29.79
CA ILE A 165 12.63 5.95 -30.76
C ILE A 165 11.12 6.15 -30.71
N PHE A 166 10.35 5.07 -30.71
CA PHE A 166 8.90 5.16 -30.60
C PHE A 166 8.44 5.77 -29.27
N ARG A 167 9.15 5.47 -28.19
CA ARG A 167 8.92 6.07 -26.86
C ARG A 167 9.14 7.58 -26.89
N LEU A 168 10.29 8.03 -27.42
CA LEU A 168 10.58 9.44 -27.58
C LEU A 168 9.53 10.14 -28.46
N PHE A 169 9.17 9.54 -29.59
CA PHE A 169 8.13 10.08 -30.47
C PHE A 169 6.80 10.25 -29.71
N LYS A 170 6.36 9.22 -29.00
CA LYS A 170 5.11 9.28 -28.22
C LYS A 170 5.13 10.35 -27.13
N LEU A 171 6.23 10.47 -26.38
CA LEU A 171 6.36 11.46 -25.31
C LEU A 171 6.52 12.89 -25.83
N THR A 172 7.11 13.07 -27.03
CA THR A 172 7.36 14.41 -27.58
C THR A 172 6.18 14.96 -28.36
N PHE A 173 5.50 14.11 -29.14
CA PHE A 173 4.46 14.56 -30.09
C PHE A 173 3.03 14.20 -29.68
N ASN A 174 2.85 13.36 -28.68
CA ASN A 174 1.56 13.06 -28.10
C ASN A 174 1.55 13.54 -26.66
N ASP A 175 0.55 14.28 -26.29
CA ASP A 175 0.37 14.78 -24.92
C ASP A 175 -0.16 13.64 -24.02
N ILE A 176 0.74 12.69 -23.71
CA ILE A 176 0.46 11.53 -22.87
C ILE A 176 1.21 11.60 -21.54
N ASP A 177 0.56 11.08 -20.50
CA ASP A 177 1.23 10.84 -19.22
C ASP A 177 2.17 9.63 -19.33
N PRO A 178 3.45 9.78 -18.94
CA PRO A 178 4.42 8.70 -19.06
C PRO A 178 4.17 7.50 -18.12
N ASN A 179 3.44 7.70 -17.03
CA ASN A 179 3.15 6.67 -16.02
C ASN A 179 1.90 5.87 -16.37
N LEU A 180 0.83 6.58 -16.74
CA LEU A 180 -0.46 5.96 -17.07
C LEU A 180 -0.59 5.60 -18.54
N LEU A 181 0.24 6.20 -19.43
CA LEU A 181 0.24 6.01 -20.89
C LEU A 181 -1.11 6.38 -21.54
N ILE A 182 -1.76 7.39 -21.02
CA ILE A 182 -3.02 7.96 -21.52
C ILE A 182 -2.85 9.42 -21.90
N GLU A 183 -3.80 9.94 -22.64
CA GLU A 183 -3.87 11.36 -22.96
C GLU A 183 -4.08 12.18 -21.69
N LYS A 184 -3.35 13.29 -21.55
CA LYS A 184 -3.36 14.08 -20.30
C LYS A 184 -4.72 14.71 -20.01
N ASP A 185 -5.51 15.00 -21.02
CA ASP A 185 -6.88 15.52 -20.88
C ASP A 185 -7.83 14.57 -20.13
N LYS A 186 -7.51 13.28 -20.11
CA LYS A 186 -8.29 12.25 -19.38
C LYS A 186 -7.83 12.04 -17.95
N ILE A 187 -6.67 12.60 -17.57
CA ILE A 187 -6.09 12.36 -16.24
C ILE A 187 -6.95 12.99 -15.15
N ASP A 188 -7.43 14.21 -15.37
CA ASP A 188 -8.18 14.95 -14.36
C ASP A 188 -9.47 14.21 -13.97
N GLU A 189 -10.19 13.67 -14.96
CA GLU A 189 -11.40 12.87 -14.71
C GLU A 189 -11.06 11.59 -13.92
N LEU A 190 -9.98 10.89 -14.29
CA LEU A 190 -9.55 9.68 -13.61
C LEU A 190 -9.04 9.96 -12.20
N ASN A 191 -8.35 11.08 -12.01
CA ASN A 191 -7.91 11.51 -10.68
C ASN A 191 -9.12 11.79 -9.79
N ILE A 192 -10.13 12.51 -10.27
CA ILE A 192 -11.36 12.77 -9.52
C ILE A 192 -12.00 11.44 -9.09
N GLN A 193 -12.17 10.50 -10.03
CA GLN A 193 -12.73 9.18 -9.73
C GLN A 193 -11.89 8.41 -8.69
N ALA A 194 -10.57 8.49 -8.77
CA ALA A 194 -9.68 7.82 -7.85
C ALA A 194 -9.69 8.48 -6.46
N PHE A 195 -9.76 9.82 -6.40
CA PHE A 195 -9.92 10.55 -5.14
C PHE A 195 -11.24 10.23 -4.45
N ASP A 196 -12.35 10.19 -5.20
CA ASP A 196 -13.64 9.79 -4.65
C ASP A 196 -13.59 8.37 -4.09
N ALA A 197 -12.97 7.43 -4.82
CA ALA A 197 -12.81 6.05 -4.36
C ALA A 197 -11.91 5.96 -3.11
N LEU A 198 -10.84 6.76 -3.03
CA LEU A 198 -9.98 6.86 -1.86
C LEU A 198 -10.77 7.42 -0.66
N PHE A 199 -11.49 8.51 -0.86
CA PHE A 199 -12.26 9.15 0.20
C PHE A 199 -13.34 8.22 0.75
N GLU A 200 -14.10 7.56 -0.13
CA GLU A 200 -15.07 6.54 0.26
C GLU A 200 -14.42 5.39 1.06
N THR A 201 -13.23 4.99 0.65
CA THR A 201 -12.46 3.95 1.38
C THR A 201 -12.07 4.43 2.78
N MET A 202 -11.66 5.68 2.93
CA MET A 202 -11.35 6.26 4.24
C MET A 202 -12.59 6.31 5.15
N LEU A 203 -13.75 6.69 4.60
CA LEU A 203 -15.01 6.66 5.34
C LEU A 203 -15.40 5.24 5.76
N GLN A 204 -15.16 4.26 4.93
CA GLN A 204 -15.38 2.86 5.26
C GLN A 204 -14.44 2.36 6.35
N PHE A 205 -13.14 2.74 6.33
CA PHE A 205 -12.23 2.47 7.47
C PHE A 205 -12.74 3.08 8.77
N LYS A 206 -13.25 4.33 8.72
CA LYS A 206 -13.84 4.99 9.89
C LYS A 206 -15.04 4.22 10.41
N THR A 207 -15.91 3.73 9.54
CA THR A 207 -17.08 2.93 9.89
C THR A 207 -16.68 1.62 10.55
N GLU A 208 -15.72 0.89 9.96
CA GLU A 208 -15.19 -0.33 10.54
C GLU A 208 -14.57 -0.12 11.91
N ALA A 209 -13.73 0.91 12.03
CA ALA A 209 -13.09 1.24 13.31
C ALA A 209 -14.14 1.59 14.39
N TYR A 210 -15.19 2.30 14.02
CA TYR A 210 -16.29 2.63 14.94
C TYR A 210 -17.06 1.38 15.40
N ILE A 211 -17.44 0.50 14.47
CA ILE A 211 -18.18 -0.74 14.77
C ILE A 211 -17.40 -1.63 15.74
N HIS A 212 -16.08 -1.68 15.59
CA HIS A 212 -15.20 -2.53 16.38
C HIS A 212 -14.53 -1.82 17.57
N ASN A 213 -14.97 -0.58 17.88
CA ASN A 213 -14.42 0.24 18.98
C ASN A 213 -12.88 0.39 18.90
N GLN A 214 -12.38 0.67 17.70
CA GLN A 214 -10.97 0.84 17.41
C GLN A 214 -10.65 2.32 17.17
N LYS A 215 -9.43 2.72 17.53
CA LYS A 215 -8.90 4.03 17.16
C LYS A 215 -8.31 3.96 15.76
N LEU A 216 -8.75 4.84 14.87
CA LEU A 216 -8.21 4.98 13.52
C LEU A 216 -7.31 6.20 13.42
N ILE A 217 -6.16 6.04 12.79
CA ILE A 217 -5.21 7.12 12.49
C ILE A 217 -4.76 6.92 11.04
N PHE A 218 -4.96 7.94 10.21
CA PHE A 218 -4.36 8.01 8.89
C PHE A 218 -3.00 8.68 8.98
N ILE A 219 -2.03 8.12 8.27
CA ILE A 219 -0.66 8.63 8.15
C ILE A 219 -0.44 8.95 6.68
N TYR A 220 -0.18 10.21 6.37
CA TYR A 220 0.23 10.60 5.03
C TYR A 220 1.75 10.54 4.91
N ASN A 221 2.24 9.80 3.95
CA ASN A 221 3.66 9.74 3.58
C ASN A 221 3.88 10.61 2.35
N PRO A 222 4.41 11.83 2.50
CA PRO A 222 4.69 12.71 1.37
C PRO A 222 5.78 12.10 0.47
N ASN A 223 5.69 12.35 -0.83
CA ASN A 223 6.79 12.02 -1.72
C ASN A 223 7.98 12.99 -1.53
N TYR A 224 9.13 12.63 -2.11
CA TYR A 224 10.34 13.43 -1.95
C TYR A 224 10.21 14.87 -2.50
N GLN A 225 9.45 15.07 -3.57
CA GLN A 225 9.21 16.40 -4.15
C GLN A 225 8.30 17.23 -3.24
N GLU A 226 7.22 16.66 -2.71
CA GLU A 226 6.36 17.32 -1.73
C GLU A 226 7.15 17.68 -0.48
N TYR A 227 8.00 16.78 0.00
CA TYR A 227 8.85 17.06 1.15
C TYR A 227 9.81 18.24 0.91
N LEU A 228 10.40 18.36 -0.29
CA LEU A 228 11.35 19.43 -0.60
C LEU A 228 10.68 20.78 -0.90
N TYR A 229 9.53 20.76 -1.56
CA TYR A 229 8.96 21.99 -2.13
C TYR A 229 7.80 22.55 -1.32
N ASP A 230 7.15 21.81 -0.45
CA ASP A 230 5.87 22.23 0.12
C ASP A 230 5.73 22.10 1.64
N TYR A 231 6.81 21.83 2.36
CA TYR A 231 6.76 21.81 3.81
C TYR A 231 6.41 23.19 4.41
N LYS A 232 6.56 24.27 3.64
CA LYS A 232 6.16 25.61 4.05
C LYS A 232 4.67 25.89 3.87
N SER A 233 4.03 25.37 2.84
CA SER A 233 2.62 25.66 2.53
C SER A 233 1.63 24.88 3.41
N LEU A 234 2.01 23.71 3.88
CA LEU A 234 1.17 22.88 4.76
C LEU A 234 1.20 23.31 6.24
N MET A 235 2.16 24.14 6.64
CA MET A 235 2.27 24.63 8.01
C MET A 235 1.60 26.00 8.20
N ASP A 236 1.14 26.63 7.12
CA ASP A 236 0.46 27.94 7.14
C ASP A 236 -1.08 27.82 7.08
N ILE A 237 -1.63 26.59 7.27
CA ILE A 237 -3.05 26.30 7.46
C ILE A 237 -3.30 25.95 8.94
#